data_b16307791be5b40f6cbf0973b421763a
#
_entry.id   b16307791be5b40f6cbf0973b421763a
#
_cell.length_a   1.000
_cell.length_b   1.000
_cell.length_c   1.000
_cell.angle_alpha   90.00
_cell.angle_beta   90.00
_cell.angle_gamma   90.00
#
_symmetry.space_group_name_H-M   'P 1'
#
loop_
_entity.id
_entity.type
_entity.pdbx_description
1 polymer ?
#
loop_
_entity_poly.entity_id
_entity_poly.type
_entity_poly.pdbx_seq_one_letter_code
_entity_poly.pdbx_strand_id
1 'polypeptide(L)'
;KVVYSGSGLSGYGRLIIIKHNKDFLSAYAHNRKLIAREGQWVEKGAVIAQMGSSGTDRPQLHFEIRKKGRPVDPLRYLPKR
;
A
#
# COMPACT_ATOMS: atom_id res chain seq x y z
N LYS A 1 -2.27 -10.25 4.05
CA LYS A 1 -2.55 -9.69 5.39
C LYS A 1 -2.05 -8.27 5.51
N VAL A 2 -2.84 -7.39 6.08
CA VAL A 2 -2.42 -6.02 6.36
C VAL A 2 -1.44 -6.04 7.52
N VAL A 3 -0.20 -5.64 7.27
CA VAL A 3 0.84 -5.63 8.31
C VAL A 3 1.10 -4.22 8.85
N TYR A 4 0.58 -3.18 8.17
CA TYR A 4 0.64 -1.81 8.65
C TYR A 4 -0.52 -1.01 8.09
N SER A 5 -1.15 -0.18 8.91
CA SER A 5 -2.19 0.77 8.48
C SER A 5 -2.11 1.98 9.39
N GLY A 6 -1.61 3.10 8.89
CA GLY A 6 -1.44 4.28 9.72
C GLY A 6 -0.68 5.40 9.02
N SER A 7 -0.33 6.44 9.77
CA SER A 7 0.34 7.63 9.25
C SER A 7 1.66 7.93 9.99
N GLY A 8 2.23 6.94 10.66
CA GLY A 8 3.43 7.13 11.47
C GLY A 8 4.75 7.11 10.71
N LEU A 9 4.76 6.78 9.42
CA LEU A 9 5.97 6.73 8.63
C LEU A 9 6.11 8.02 7.79
N SER A 10 7.23 8.70 7.98
CA SER A 10 7.49 9.99 7.34
C SER A 10 7.50 9.87 5.81
N GLY A 11 6.88 10.82 5.13
CA GLY A 11 6.90 10.91 3.68
C GLY A 11 5.80 10.11 2.98
N TYR A 12 5.06 9.26 3.68
CA TYR A 12 4.03 8.42 3.06
C TYR A 12 2.60 8.90 3.32
N GLY A 13 2.39 9.79 4.30
CA GLY A 13 1.05 10.14 4.72
C GLY A 13 0.32 8.92 5.29
N ARG A 14 -0.93 8.73 4.92
CA ARG A 14 -1.69 7.54 5.32
C ARG A 14 -1.31 6.37 4.43
N LEU A 15 -0.77 5.34 5.04
CA LEU A 15 -0.10 4.22 4.37
C LEU A 15 -0.72 2.89 4.78
N ILE A 16 -0.94 2.01 3.80
CA ILE A 16 -1.26 0.60 4.06
C ILE A 16 -0.17 -0.27 3.43
N ILE A 17 0.30 -1.25 4.18
CA ILE A 17 1.23 -2.26 3.68
C ILE A 17 0.56 -3.63 3.82
N ILE A 18 0.55 -4.39 2.72
CA ILE A 18 -0.02 -5.73 2.68
C ILE A 18 1.09 -6.74 2.41
N LYS A 19 1.16 -7.76 3.26
CA LYS A 19 2.06 -8.89 3.06
C LYS A 19 1.34 -9.96 2.28
N HIS A 20 1.87 -10.31 1.12
CA HIS A 20 1.29 -11.33 0.24
C HIS A 20 1.85 -12.71 0.52
N ASN A 21 3.14 -12.80 0.81
CA ASN A 21 3.82 -14.02 1.23
C ASN A 21 5.14 -13.62 1.90
N LYS A 22 6.03 -14.58 2.19
CA LYS A 22 7.27 -14.28 2.89
C LYS A 22 8.22 -13.35 2.13
N ASP A 23 8.06 -13.24 0.80
CA ASP A 23 8.96 -12.47 -0.05
C ASP A 23 8.38 -11.13 -0.51
N PHE A 24 7.05 -11.01 -0.63
CA PHE A 24 6.42 -9.86 -1.27
C PHE A 24 5.53 -9.06 -0.35
N LEU A 25 5.70 -7.74 -0.42
CA LEU A 25 4.83 -6.74 0.20
C LEU A 25 4.35 -5.78 -0.89
N SER A 26 3.15 -5.23 -0.72
CA SER A 26 2.73 -4.06 -1.49
C SER A 26 2.41 -2.91 -0.54
N ALA A 27 2.67 -1.69 -0.98
CA ALA A 27 2.46 -0.49 -0.17
C ALA A 27 1.65 0.53 -0.96
N TYR A 28 0.70 1.17 -0.29
CA TYR A 28 -0.23 2.13 -0.88
C TYR A 28 -0.22 3.39 -0.02
N ALA A 29 0.39 4.45 -0.53
CA ALA A 29 0.63 5.68 0.23
C ALA A 29 -0.22 6.86 -0.25
N HIS A 30 -0.23 7.92 0.55
CA HIS A 30 -0.94 9.16 0.30
C HIS A 30 -2.47 9.00 0.26
N ASN A 31 -3.00 8.03 1.00
CA ASN A 31 -4.43 7.82 1.05
C ASN A 31 -5.15 8.94 1.81
N ARG A 32 -6.39 9.22 1.43
CA ARG A 32 -7.25 10.13 2.16
C ARG A 32 -7.84 9.45 3.39
N LYS A 33 -8.22 8.19 3.24
CA LYS A 33 -8.85 7.40 4.29
C LYS A 33 -8.35 5.98 4.25
N LEU A 34 -8.00 5.43 5.41
CA LEU A 34 -7.62 4.03 5.56
C LEU A 34 -8.86 3.25 6.01
N ILE A 35 -9.21 2.21 5.26
CA ILE A 35 -10.38 1.37 5.53
C ILE A 35 -9.93 0.05 6.15
N ALA A 36 -8.92 -0.61 5.57
CA ALA A 36 -8.36 -1.83 6.13
C ALA A 36 -7.50 -1.52 7.35
N ARG A 37 -7.48 -2.42 8.31
CA ARG A 37 -6.75 -2.26 9.57
C ARG A 37 -5.63 -3.26 9.69
N GLU A 38 -4.60 -2.89 10.44
CA GLU A 38 -3.49 -3.78 10.76
C GLU A 38 -4.01 -5.10 11.33
N GLY A 39 -3.46 -6.19 10.85
CA GLY A 39 -3.87 -7.54 11.26
C GLY A 39 -5.02 -8.12 10.45
N GLN A 40 -5.72 -7.31 9.67
CA GLN A 40 -6.87 -7.77 8.88
C GLN A 40 -6.42 -8.56 7.66
N TRP A 41 -7.15 -9.62 7.32
CA TRP A 41 -6.99 -10.33 6.06
C TRP A 41 -7.85 -9.65 5.01
N VAL A 42 -7.28 -9.39 3.83
CA VAL A 42 -8.01 -8.79 2.70
C VAL A 42 -7.89 -9.69 1.48
N GLU A 43 -8.97 -9.74 0.71
CA GLU A 43 -9.02 -10.52 -0.52
C GLU A 43 -8.79 -9.61 -1.73
N LYS A 44 -8.41 -10.24 -2.85
CA LYS A 44 -8.27 -9.55 -4.12
C LYS A 44 -9.58 -8.82 -4.44
N GLY A 45 -9.47 -7.55 -4.83
CA GLY A 45 -10.62 -6.73 -5.16
C GLY A 45 -11.25 -6.00 -3.98
N ALA A 46 -10.81 -6.26 -2.74
CA ALA A 46 -11.32 -5.56 -1.57
C ALA A 46 -10.92 -4.08 -1.60
N VAL A 47 -11.82 -3.22 -1.13
CA VAL A 47 -11.49 -1.80 -0.95
C VAL A 47 -10.72 -1.66 0.36
N ILE A 48 -9.48 -1.18 0.30
CA ILE A 48 -8.60 -1.07 1.46
C ILE A 48 -8.41 0.37 1.91
N ALA A 49 -8.55 1.34 0.99
CA ALA A 49 -8.33 2.75 1.28
C ALA A 49 -8.95 3.60 0.17
N GLN A 50 -9.01 4.90 0.43
CA GLN A 50 -9.41 5.88 -0.59
C GLN A 50 -8.20 6.72 -0.94
N MET A 51 -7.93 6.90 -2.24
CA MET A 51 -6.84 7.71 -2.74
C MET A 51 -7.02 9.17 -2.33
N GLY A 52 -5.92 9.84 -2.04
CA GLY A 52 -5.95 11.24 -1.64
C GLY A 52 -4.60 11.90 -1.76
N SER A 53 -4.35 12.88 -0.89
CA SER A 53 -3.14 13.69 -0.94
C SER A 53 -2.43 13.77 0.41
N SER A 54 -2.70 12.85 1.34
CA SER A 54 -2.01 12.87 2.64
C SER A 54 -0.50 12.70 2.44
N GLY A 55 0.31 13.56 3.07
CA GLY A 55 1.75 13.54 2.93
C GLY A 55 2.29 14.07 1.60
N THR A 56 1.44 14.71 0.78
CA THR A 56 1.84 15.30 -0.50
C THR A 56 0.95 16.50 -0.79
N ASP A 57 1.30 17.30 -1.78
CA ASP A 57 0.58 18.54 -2.10
C ASP A 57 -0.54 18.38 -3.13
N ARG A 58 -0.72 17.18 -3.67
CA ARG A 58 -1.79 16.91 -4.63
C ARG A 58 -2.25 15.45 -4.50
N PRO A 59 -3.52 15.14 -4.90
CA PRO A 59 -3.99 13.76 -4.89
C PRO A 59 -3.14 12.88 -5.80
N GLN A 60 -2.64 11.79 -5.24
CA GLN A 60 -1.87 10.81 -6.01
C GLN A 60 -1.78 9.51 -5.21
N LEU A 61 -1.59 8.41 -5.91
CA LEU A 61 -1.29 7.13 -5.30
C LEU A 61 0.19 6.84 -5.48
N HIS A 62 0.87 6.61 -4.37
CA HIS A 62 2.22 6.05 -4.41
C HIS A 62 2.10 4.55 -4.13
N PHE A 63 2.40 3.74 -5.13
CA PHE A 63 2.29 2.29 -5.06
C PHE A 63 3.67 1.66 -5.19
N GLU A 64 4.00 0.78 -4.24
CA GLU A 64 5.26 0.04 -4.28
C GLU A 64 5.00 -1.44 -4.15
N ILE A 65 5.86 -2.24 -4.80
CA ILE A 65 6.01 -3.66 -4.54
C ILE A 65 7.43 -3.85 -4.03
N ARG A 66 7.56 -4.60 -2.94
CA ARG A 66 8.87 -4.94 -2.37
C ARG A 66 9.05 -6.45 -2.33
N LYS A 67 10.19 -6.91 -2.83
CA LYS A 67 10.59 -8.30 -2.77
C LYS A 67 11.78 -8.41 -1.83
N LYS A 68 11.63 -9.19 -0.74
CA LYS A 68 12.67 -9.37 0.28
C LYS A 68 13.18 -8.04 0.81
N GLY A 69 12.25 -7.08 1.05
CA GLY A 69 12.57 -5.76 1.58
C GLY A 69 13.09 -4.74 0.57
N ARG A 70 13.29 -5.11 -0.68
CA ARG A 70 13.81 -4.21 -1.71
C ARG A 70 12.71 -3.79 -2.68
N PRO A 71 12.62 -2.50 -3.04
CA PRO A 71 11.69 -2.06 -4.07
C PRO A 71 11.98 -2.75 -5.39
N VAL A 72 10.94 -3.19 -6.08
CA VAL A 72 11.04 -3.77 -7.42
C VAL A 72 10.07 -3.05 -8.35
N ASP A 73 10.26 -3.20 -9.65
CA ASP A 73 9.39 -2.58 -10.65
C ASP A 73 8.00 -3.23 -10.59
N PRO A 74 6.94 -2.49 -10.20
CA PRO A 74 5.61 -3.07 -10.12
C PRO A 74 5.10 -3.63 -11.44
N LEU A 75 5.53 -3.06 -12.57
CA LEU A 75 5.06 -3.50 -13.89
C LEU A 75 5.45 -4.95 -14.19
N ARG A 76 6.47 -5.47 -13.51
CA ARG A 76 6.89 -6.86 -13.70
C ARG A 76 5.97 -7.85 -13.00
N TYR A 77 5.14 -7.38 -12.08
CA TYR A 77 4.32 -8.24 -11.21
C TYR A 77 2.82 -7.98 -11.36
N LEU A 78 2.43 -6.92 -12.09
CA LEU A 78 1.03 -6.62 -12.33
C LEU A 78 0.55 -7.30 -13.60
N PRO A 79 -0.74 -7.69 -13.68
CA PRO A 79 -1.29 -8.27 -14.89
C PRO A 79 -1.17 -7.31 -16.07
N LYS A 80 -0.86 -7.83 -17.23
CA LYS A 80 -0.92 -7.06 -18.47
C LYS A 80 -2.38 -6.93 -18.91
N ARG A 81 -2.70 -5.79 -19.46
CA ARG A 81 -4.03 -5.54 -20.03
C ARG A 81 -4.06 -5.87 -21.52
#